data_0600c942a1638e5a127a6969995e8076
#
_entry.id   0600c942a1638e5a127a6969995e8076
#
_cell.length_a   1.000
_cell.length_b   1.000
_cell.length_c   1.000
_cell.angle_alpha   90.00
_cell.angle_beta   90.00
_cell.angle_gamma   90.00
#
_symmetry.space_group_name_H-M   'P 1'
#
loop_
_entity.id
_entity.type
_entity.pdbx_description
1 polymer ?
#
loop_
_entity_poly.entity_id
_entity_poly.type
_entity_poly.pdbx_seq_one_letter_code
_entity_poly.pdbx_strand_id
1 'polypeptide(L)'
;MRNDTLNALILRHGDRMLQDAGWPPCVDMMPVSPEQMPGWLVACGSLDAAQILALVTHLCQPLTYGRAALLNASARRLTGTPARLYLYPAKRDTHPERLADAMTIHLPFAQEWLTAAECDDLLAFLRGSIDAICNIVREDARRLAAALKPSATPRLMDRRFGDWRILADEYDHENWLDEDDAEQLDAVLEAVLVRGARFCPVLLTVVNEREEDIKAAGVITDVLRFPGDPARRWLDRRVLREVMSEARAMPAQ
;
A
#
# COMPACT_ATOMS: atom_id res chain seq x y z
N MET A 1 -12.78 9.57 3.65
CA MET A 1 -11.52 10.19 4.08
C MET A 1 -10.57 9.22 4.80
N ARG A 2 -10.98 8.40 5.79
CA ARG A 2 -10.06 7.45 6.48
C ARG A 2 -9.36 6.40 5.60
N ASN A 3 -9.82 6.17 4.39
CA ASN A 3 -9.25 5.18 3.48
C ASN A 3 -8.23 5.78 2.51
N ASP A 4 -8.09 7.10 2.43
CA ASP A 4 -7.31 7.74 1.37
C ASP A 4 -5.82 7.47 1.55
N THR A 5 -5.24 7.73 2.73
CA THR A 5 -3.84 7.41 3.04
C THR A 5 -3.51 5.92 2.88
N LEU A 6 -4.39 5.03 3.37
CA LEU A 6 -4.19 3.59 3.22
C LEU A 6 -4.24 3.18 1.75
N ASN A 7 -5.19 3.72 0.99
CA ASN A 7 -5.35 3.42 -0.43
C ASN A 7 -4.15 3.94 -1.24
N ALA A 8 -3.67 5.15 -0.96
CA ALA A 8 -2.47 5.71 -1.60
C ALA A 8 -1.24 4.82 -1.36
N LEU A 9 -1.01 4.39 -0.13
CA LEU A 9 0.08 3.46 0.21
C LEU A 9 -0.07 2.11 -0.52
N ILE A 10 -1.27 1.55 -0.56
CA ILE A 10 -1.53 0.26 -1.21
C ILE A 10 -1.32 0.37 -2.73
N LEU A 11 -1.82 1.42 -3.37
CA LEU A 11 -1.62 1.65 -4.80
C LEU A 11 -0.15 1.83 -5.13
N ARG A 12 0.53 2.69 -4.40
CA ARG A 12 1.98 2.91 -4.57
C ARG A 12 2.78 1.61 -4.40
N HIS A 13 2.43 0.80 -3.40
CA HIS A 13 3.06 -0.50 -3.19
C HIS A 13 2.81 -1.46 -4.37
N GLY A 14 1.58 -1.52 -4.86
CA GLY A 14 1.20 -2.32 -6.02
C GLY A 14 1.96 -1.95 -7.29
N ASP A 15 2.08 -0.65 -7.58
CA ASP A 15 2.81 -0.16 -8.76
C ASP A 15 4.31 -0.46 -8.66
N ARG A 16 4.91 -0.31 -7.48
CA ARG A 16 6.31 -0.72 -7.26
C ARG A 16 6.49 -2.21 -7.49
N MET A 17 5.62 -3.04 -6.94
CA MET A 17 5.68 -4.49 -7.13
C MET A 17 5.55 -4.89 -8.60
N LEU A 18 4.71 -4.19 -9.39
CA LEU A 18 4.63 -4.38 -10.84
C LEU A 18 5.96 -4.05 -11.52
N GLN A 19 6.52 -2.87 -11.22
CA GLN A 19 7.79 -2.41 -11.79
C GLN A 19 8.95 -3.34 -11.43
N ASP A 20 9.05 -3.76 -10.17
CA ASP A 20 10.07 -4.70 -9.68
C ASP A 20 9.95 -6.07 -10.35
N ALA A 21 8.74 -6.49 -10.71
CA ALA A 21 8.48 -7.70 -11.49
C ALA A 21 8.70 -7.52 -13.01
N GLY A 22 9.15 -6.35 -13.46
CA GLY A 22 9.46 -6.06 -14.85
C GLY A 22 8.27 -5.65 -15.72
N TRP A 23 7.11 -5.37 -15.13
CA TRP A 23 5.98 -4.80 -15.87
C TRP A 23 6.31 -3.38 -16.31
N PRO A 24 5.96 -2.99 -17.57
CA PRO A 24 6.26 -1.66 -18.06
C PRO A 24 5.36 -0.59 -17.40
N PRO A 25 5.82 0.68 -17.35
CA PRO A 25 5.12 1.77 -16.67
C PRO A 25 3.78 2.20 -17.31
N CYS A 26 3.37 1.55 -18.39
CA CYS A 26 2.04 1.72 -18.99
C CYS A 26 0.99 0.74 -18.40
N VAL A 27 1.37 0.01 -17.38
CA VAL A 27 0.47 -0.87 -16.60
C VAL A 27 0.53 -0.41 -15.16
N ASP A 28 -0.62 0.02 -14.64
CA ASP A 28 -0.79 0.54 -13.30
C ASP A 28 -1.76 -0.34 -12.49
N MET A 29 -1.68 -0.29 -11.18
CA MET A 29 -2.66 -0.92 -10.30
C MET A 29 -3.87 0.00 -10.09
N MET A 30 -5.05 -0.60 -10.08
CA MET A 30 -6.31 0.08 -9.78
C MET A 30 -7.08 -0.64 -8.69
N PRO A 31 -7.76 0.06 -7.78
CA PRO A 31 -8.58 -0.56 -6.76
C PRO A 31 -9.87 -1.13 -7.37
N VAL A 32 -10.23 -2.35 -7.00
CA VAL A 32 -11.50 -2.97 -7.41
C VAL A 32 -12.66 -2.34 -6.63
N SER A 33 -12.50 -2.15 -5.33
CA SER A 33 -13.48 -1.55 -4.44
C SER A 33 -12.76 -0.94 -3.23
N PRO A 34 -12.31 0.31 -3.31
CA PRO A 34 -11.47 0.91 -2.28
C PRO A 34 -12.16 1.01 -0.91
N GLU A 35 -13.49 1.13 -0.87
CA GLU A 35 -14.25 1.28 0.37
C GLU A 35 -14.51 -0.03 1.10
N GLN A 36 -14.64 -1.13 0.37
CA GLN A 36 -15.10 -2.40 0.92
C GLN A 36 -13.97 -3.40 1.16
N MET A 37 -12.93 -3.38 0.31
CA MET A 37 -11.87 -4.40 0.34
C MET A 37 -10.48 -3.76 0.09
N PRO A 38 -9.87 -3.15 1.11
CA PRO A 38 -8.51 -2.61 0.98
C PRO A 38 -7.53 -3.69 0.50
N GLY A 39 -6.69 -3.33 -0.48
CA GLY A 39 -5.72 -4.27 -1.06
C GLY A 39 -6.26 -5.18 -2.17
N TRP A 40 -7.51 -5.02 -2.58
CA TRP A 40 -8.02 -5.65 -3.79
C TRP A 40 -7.71 -4.78 -5.00
N LEU A 41 -6.63 -5.16 -5.71
CA LEU A 41 -6.13 -4.44 -6.87
C LEU A 41 -6.27 -5.28 -8.13
N VAL A 42 -6.39 -4.62 -9.27
CA VAL A 42 -6.30 -5.18 -10.62
C VAL A 42 -5.33 -4.36 -11.44
N ALA A 43 -4.59 -5.02 -12.34
CA ALA A 43 -3.74 -4.31 -13.29
C ALA A 43 -4.57 -3.76 -14.45
N CYS A 44 -4.24 -2.55 -14.88
CA CYS A 44 -4.87 -1.86 -15.99
C CYS A 44 -3.83 -1.27 -16.93
N GLY A 45 -3.98 -1.45 -18.23
CA GLY A 45 -3.04 -0.91 -19.22
C GLY A 45 -3.02 -1.69 -20.51
N SER A 46 -2.03 -1.43 -21.34
CA SER A 46 -1.83 -2.19 -22.59
C SER A 46 -0.35 -2.29 -22.95
N LEU A 47 0.03 -3.44 -23.52
CA LEU A 47 1.38 -3.73 -23.96
C LEU A 47 1.37 -3.98 -25.48
N ASP A 48 2.33 -3.43 -26.17
CA ASP A 48 2.62 -3.82 -27.55
C ASP A 48 3.44 -5.12 -27.60
N ALA A 49 3.64 -5.65 -28.81
CA ALA A 49 4.35 -6.91 -29.03
C ALA A 49 5.80 -6.91 -28.51
N ALA A 50 6.50 -5.76 -28.56
CA ALA A 50 7.87 -5.64 -28.07
C ALA A 50 7.90 -5.66 -26.54
N GLN A 51 6.97 -4.96 -25.91
CA GLN A 51 6.79 -4.96 -24.44
C GLN A 51 6.39 -6.34 -23.92
N ILE A 52 5.49 -7.06 -24.63
CA ILE A 52 5.12 -8.44 -24.28
C ILE A 52 6.37 -9.34 -24.31
N LEU A 53 7.20 -9.26 -25.36
CA LEU A 53 8.42 -10.07 -25.45
C LEU A 53 9.42 -9.75 -24.34
N ALA A 54 9.64 -8.47 -24.06
CA ALA A 54 10.55 -8.03 -23.00
C ALA A 54 10.09 -8.55 -21.63
N LEU A 55 8.80 -8.36 -21.32
CA LEU A 55 8.19 -8.82 -20.08
C LEU A 55 8.26 -10.34 -19.92
N VAL A 56 7.86 -11.11 -20.95
CA VAL A 56 7.90 -12.58 -20.91
C VAL A 56 9.35 -13.05 -20.72
N THR A 57 10.31 -12.44 -21.40
CA THR A 57 11.73 -12.78 -21.26
C THR A 57 12.20 -12.57 -19.80
N HIS A 58 11.79 -11.47 -19.18
CA HIS A 58 12.11 -11.17 -17.77
C HIS A 58 11.46 -12.18 -16.83
N LEU A 59 10.15 -12.37 -16.94
CA LEU A 59 9.38 -13.28 -16.08
C LEU A 59 9.78 -14.77 -16.24
N CYS A 60 10.37 -15.15 -17.37
CA CYS A 60 10.83 -16.50 -17.61
C CYS A 60 12.17 -16.86 -16.95
N GLN A 61 12.92 -15.88 -16.39
CA GLN A 61 14.24 -16.12 -15.79
C GLN A 61 14.26 -17.23 -14.72
N PRO A 62 13.28 -17.32 -13.80
CA PRO A 62 13.24 -18.35 -12.79
C PRO A 62 12.68 -19.69 -13.26
N LEU A 63 12.19 -19.80 -14.51
CA LEU A 63 11.54 -20.99 -15.04
C LEU A 63 12.53 -22.04 -15.56
N THR A 64 12.06 -23.29 -15.67
CA THR A 64 12.81 -24.33 -16.40
C THR A 64 12.98 -23.96 -17.86
N TYR A 65 14.11 -24.36 -18.45
CA TYR A 65 14.46 -24.03 -19.83
C TYR A 65 13.35 -24.36 -20.84
N GLY A 66 12.72 -25.53 -20.73
CA GLY A 66 11.67 -25.96 -21.66
C GLY A 66 10.44 -25.05 -21.64
N ARG A 67 9.94 -24.68 -20.44
CA ARG A 67 8.79 -23.79 -20.32
C ARG A 67 9.13 -22.36 -20.73
N ALA A 68 10.29 -21.86 -20.34
CA ALA A 68 10.78 -20.55 -20.75
C ALA A 68 10.92 -20.44 -22.27
N ALA A 69 11.44 -21.50 -22.94
CA ALA A 69 11.60 -21.54 -24.39
C ALA A 69 10.25 -21.48 -25.13
N LEU A 70 9.23 -22.19 -24.65
CA LEU A 70 7.88 -22.17 -25.25
C LEU A 70 7.24 -20.80 -25.13
N LEU A 71 7.22 -20.19 -23.94
CA LEU A 71 6.64 -18.87 -23.71
C LEU A 71 7.35 -17.77 -24.51
N ASN A 72 8.69 -17.80 -24.54
CA ASN A 72 9.48 -16.87 -25.36
C ASN A 72 9.24 -17.07 -26.86
N ALA A 73 9.05 -18.30 -27.33
CA ALA A 73 8.74 -18.58 -28.73
C ALA A 73 7.36 -18.00 -29.12
N SER A 74 6.36 -18.15 -28.26
CA SER A 74 5.03 -17.54 -28.46
C SER A 74 5.11 -16.01 -28.49
N ALA A 75 5.80 -15.38 -27.53
CA ALA A 75 5.98 -13.94 -27.49
C ALA A 75 6.76 -13.40 -28.72
N ARG A 76 7.79 -14.11 -29.20
CA ARG A 76 8.53 -13.74 -30.41
C ARG A 76 7.68 -13.75 -31.67
N ARG A 77 6.71 -14.65 -31.81
CA ARG A 77 5.80 -14.65 -32.96
C ARG A 77 4.91 -13.42 -33.04
N LEU A 78 4.68 -12.74 -31.93
CA LEU A 78 3.95 -11.48 -31.90
C LEU A 78 4.81 -10.30 -32.40
N THR A 79 6.16 -10.42 -32.39
CA THR A 79 7.06 -9.33 -32.77
C THR A 79 6.86 -8.92 -34.22
N GLY A 80 6.75 -7.61 -34.49
CA GLY A 80 6.51 -7.09 -35.85
C GLY A 80 5.04 -7.17 -36.27
N THR A 81 4.14 -7.66 -35.42
CA THR A 81 2.68 -7.65 -35.65
C THR A 81 2.04 -6.47 -34.93
N PRO A 82 0.80 -6.09 -35.27
CA PRO A 82 0.04 -5.07 -34.54
C PRO A 82 -0.58 -5.63 -33.23
N ALA A 83 -0.14 -6.79 -32.75
CA ALA A 83 -0.66 -7.41 -31.55
C ALA A 83 -0.51 -6.49 -30.33
N ARG A 84 -1.57 -6.38 -29.55
CA ARG A 84 -1.60 -5.59 -28.31
C ARG A 84 -2.34 -6.35 -27.23
N LEU A 85 -1.70 -6.53 -26.10
CA LEU A 85 -2.32 -7.08 -24.89
C LEU A 85 -3.03 -5.96 -24.15
N TYR A 86 -4.23 -6.23 -23.67
CA TYR A 86 -5.03 -5.32 -22.85
C TYR A 86 -5.32 -5.94 -21.50
N LEU A 87 -5.24 -5.11 -20.48
CA LEU A 87 -5.57 -5.40 -19.09
C LEU A 87 -6.60 -4.38 -18.63
N TYR A 88 -7.70 -4.83 -18.08
CA TYR A 88 -8.75 -3.93 -17.58
C TYR A 88 -9.61 -4.62 -16.51
N PRO A 89 -10.25 -3.85 -15.62
CA PRO A 89 -11.19 -4.40 -14.67
C PRO A 89 -12.32 -5.16 -15.38
N ALA A 90 -12.70 -6.31 -14.84
CA ALA A 90 -13.87 -7.04 -15.34
C ALA A 90 -15.12 -6.17 -15.18
N LYS A 91 -16.10 -6.31 -16.10
CA LYS A 91 -17.35 -5.54 -16.03
C LYS A 91 -18.08 -5.82 -14.73
N ARG A 92 -18.57 -4.76 -14.08
CA ARG A 92 -19.12 -4.71 -12.71
C ARG A 92 -20.39 -5.53 -12.42
N ASP A 93 -20.91 -6.32 -13.35
CA ASP A 93 -22.19 -6.99 -13.17
C ASP A 93 -22.16 -8.22 -12.24
N THR A 94 -20.97 -8.60 -11.80
CA THR A 94 -20.80 -9.67 -10.82
C THR A 94 -19.86 -9.20 -9.72
N HIS A 95 -20.28 -9.30 -8.45
CA HIS A 95 -19.35 -9.19 -7.33
C HIS A 95 -18.30 -10.29 -7.50
N PRO A 96 -17.02 -9.97 -7.77
CA PRO A 96 -16.04 -11.01 -7.97
C PRO A 96 -15.84 -11.74 -6.63
N GLU A 97 -16.28 -12.99 -6.57
CA GLU A 97 -16.02 -13.86 -5.41
C GLU A 97 -14.52 -14.15 -5.27
N ARG A 98 -13.77 -13.99 -6.36
CA ARG A 98 -12.32 -14.20 -6.41
C ARG A 98 -11.65 -13.04 -7.12
N LEU A 99 -10.47 -12.63 -6.64
CA LEU A 99 -9.68 -11.58 -7.28
C LEU A 99 -9.34 -11.91 -8.75
N ALA A 100 -9.13 -13.19 -9.06
CA ALA A 100 -8.90 -13.67 -10.43
C ALA A 100 -10.02 -13.31 -11.41
N ASP A 101 -11.25 -13.16 -10.92
CA ASP A 101 -12.42 -12.83 -11.74
C ASP A 101 -12.61 -11.31 -11.90
N ALA A 102 -11.87 -10.51 -11.13
CA ALA A 102 -11.96 -9.06 -11.14
C ALA A 102 -11.18 -8.39 -12.29
N MET A 103 -10.29 -9.13 -12.96
CA MET A 103 -9.46 -8.61 -14.05
C MET A 103 -9.67 -9.41 -15.33
N THR A 104 -9.79 -8.70 -16.44
CA THR A 104 -9.74 -9.29 -17.79
C THR A 104 -8.38 -9.01 -18.42
N ILE A 105 -7.76 -10.08 -18.94
CA ILE A 105 -6.57 -10.01 -19.79
C ILE A 105 -6.96 -10.51 -21.18
N HIS A 106 -6.66 -9.73 -22.20
CA HIS A 106 -7.14 -9.98 -23.55
C HIS A 106 -6.10 -9.63 -24.61
N LEU A 107 -5.88 -10.56 -25.54
CA LEU A 107 -5.02 -10.39 -26.72
C LEU A 107 -5.90 -10.56 -27.98
N PRO A 108 -6.43 -9.48 -28.55
CA PRO A 108 -7.29 -9.52 -29.73
C PRO A 108 -6.57 -10.16 -30.91
N PHE A 109 -7.31 -10.92 -31.72
CA PHE A 109 -6.79 -11.54 -32.96
C PHE A 109 -5.57 -12.45 -32.77
N ALA A 110 -5.34 -12.94 -31.54
CA ALA A 110 -4.19 -13.80 -31.24
C ALA A 110 -4.09 -15.02 -32.17
N GLN A 111 -5.23 -15.56 -32.62
CA GLN A 111 -5.33 -16.69 -33.55
C GLN A 111 -4.66 -16.45 -34.91
N GLU A 112 -4.35 -15.20 -35.26
CA GLU A 112 -3.61 -14.90 -36.49
C GLU A 112 -2.10 -15.27 -36.36
N TRP A 113 -1.58 -15.35 -35.14
CA TRP A 113 -0.15 -15.53 -34.87
C TRP A 113 0.15 -16.70 -33.94
N LEU A 114 -0.80 -17.09 -33.08
CA LEU A 114 -0.66 -18.14 -32.07
C LEU A 114 -1.74 -19.20 -32.25
N THR A 115 -1.42 -20.43 -31.90
CA THR A 115 -2.45 -21.45 -31.67
C THR A 115 -3.25 -21.11 -30.41
N ALA A 116 -4.45 -21.66 -30.25
CA ALA A 116 -5.27 -21.46 -29.06
C ALA A 116 -4.51 -21.84 -27.77
N ALA A 117 -3.83 -22.98 -27.77
CA ALA A 117 -3.07 -23.47 -26.61
C ALA A 117 -1.90 -22.51 -26.25
N GLU A 118 -1.19 -21.97 -27.24
CA GLU A 118 -0.10 -21.01 -27.01
C GLU A 118 -0.62 -19.68 -26.48
N CYS A 119 -1.76 -19.22 -26.98
CA CYS A 119 -2.41 -18.01 -26.48
C CYS A 119 -2.85 -18.20 -25.02
N ASP A 120 -3.55 -19.30 -24.74
CA ASP A 120 -4.02 -19.61 -23.38
C ASP A 120 -2.87 -19.75 -22.39
N ASP A 121 -1.78 -20.44 -22.76
CA ASP A 121 -0.58 -20.59 -21.94
C ASP A 121 0.09 -19.24 -21.65
N LEU A 122 0.22 -18.36 -22.67
CA LEU A 122 0.81 -17.04 -22.54
C LEU A 122 -0.05 -16.15 -21.62
N LEU A 123 -1.36 -16.10 -21.85
CA LEU A 123 -2.28 -15.30 -21.04
C LEU A 123 -2.36 -15.81 -19.59
N ALA A 124 -2.40 -17.12 -19.39
CA ALA A 124 -2.38 -17.73 -18.06
C ALA A 124 -1.09 -17.42 -17.30
N PHE A 125 0.05 -17.44 -17.99
CA PHE A 125 1.35 -17.09 -17.41
C PHE A 125 1.41 -15.62 -16.96
N LEU A 126 1.02 -14.69 -17.84
CA LEU A 126 0.98 -13.27 -17.51
C LEU A 126 -0.03 -12.96 -16.38
N ARG A 127 -1.22 -13.57 -16.44
CA ARG A 127 -2.20 -13.45 -15.37
C ARG A 127 -1.63 -13.94 -14.04
N GLY A 128 -0.99 -15.11 -14.02
CA GLY A 128 -0.41 -15.68 -12.81
C GLY A 128 0.64 -14.79 -12.16
N SER A 129 1.41 -14.04 -12.96
CA SER A 129 2.38 -13.07 -12.40
C SER A 129 1.68 -11.89 -11.71
N ILE A 130 0.59 -11.36 -12.27
CA ILE A 130 -0.21 -10.30 -11.64
C ILE A 130 -0.90 -10.80 -10.38
N ASP A 131 -1.51 -11.99 -10.44
CA ASP A 131 -2.20 -12.60 -9.30
C ASP A 131 -1.24 -12.81 -8.12
N ALA A 132 0.01 -13.19 -8.39
CA ALA A 132 1.03 -13.31 -7.37
C ALA A 132 1.34 -11.95 -6.70
N ILE A 133 1.49 -10.88 -7.48
CA ILE A 133 1.70 -9.52 -6.98
C ILE A 133 0.49 -9.06 -6.15
N CYS A 134 -0.72 -9.21 -6.68
CA CYS A 134 -1.95 -8.83 -5.98
C CYS A 134 -2.12 -9.57 -4.64
N ASN A 135 -1.69 -10.83 -4.55
CA ASN A 135 -1.72 -11.58 -3.31
C ASN A 135 -0.75 -11.03 -2.27
N ILE A 136 0.47 -10.67 -2.68
CA ILE A 136 1.47 -10.04 -1.80
C ILE A 136 0.94 -8.69 -1.30
N VAL A 137 0.49 -7.83 -2.21
CA VAL A 137 -0.04 -6.51 -1.87
C VAL A 137 -1.22 -6.61 -0.91
N ARG A 138 -2.11 -7.58 -1.09
CA ARG A 138 -3.26 -7.80 -0.19
C ARG A 138 -2.83 -8.23 1.22
N GLU A 139 -1.79 -9.03 1.34
CA GLU A 139 -1.25 -9.39 2.67
C GLU A 139 -0.58 -8.20 3.33
N ASP A 140 0.20 -7.43 2.57
CA ASP A 140 0.86 -6.23 3.05
C ASP A 140 -0.14 -5.10 3.37
N ALA A 141 -1.27 -5.02 2.67
CA ALA A 141 -2.35 -4.09 2.98
C ALA A 141 -2.90 -4.28 4.41
N ARG A 142 -2.98 -5.53 4.90
CA ARG A 142 -3.36 -5.81 6.29
C ARG A 142 -2.33 -5.29 7.28
N ARG A 143 -1.05 -5.41 6.97
CA ARG A 143 0.05 -4.89 7.81
C ARG A 143 0.04 -3.37 7.83
N LEU A 144 -0.16 -2.73 6.68
CA LEU A 144 -0.32 -1.29 6.56
C LEU A 144 -1.53 -0.81 7.37
N ALA A 145 -2.70 -1.42 7.17
CA ALA A 145 -3.90 -1.07 7.93
C ALA A 145 -3.70 -1.21 9.45
N ALA A 146 -2.99 -2.25 9.90
CA ALA A 146 -2.67 -2.43 11.31
C ALA A 146 -1.70 -1.35 11.83
N ALA A 147 -0.73 -0.91 11.01
CA ALA A 147 0.23 0.12 11.39
C ALA A 147 -0.37 1.52 11.51
N LEU A 148 -1.45 1.80 10.78
CA LEU A 148 -2.16 3.09 10.78
C LEU A 148 -3.21 3.20 11.89
N LYS A 149 -3.59 2.11 12.56
CA LYS A 149 -4.62 2.08 13.61
C LYS A 149 -3.99 1.97 15.00
N PRO A 150 -4.67 2.49 16.04
CA PRO A 150 -4.24 2.27 17.42
C PRO A 150 -4.13 0.78 17.74
N SER A 151 -3.13 0.42 18.54
CA SER A 151 -2.95 -0.93 19.07
C SER A 151 -3.92 -1.23 20.21
N ALA A 152 -4.02 -2.49 20.61
CA ALA A 152 -4.83 -2.88 21.78
C ALA A 152 -4.30 -2.26 23.09
N THR A 153 -3.03 -1.87 23.13
CA THR A 153 -2.40 -1.16 24.25
C THR A 153 -1.90 0.21 23.77
N PRO A 154 -2.80 1.20 23.60
CA PRO A 154 -2.46 2.44 22.93
C PRO A 154 -1.51 3.34 23.73
N ARG A 155 -1.34 3.11 25.06
CA ARG A 155 -0.51 3.92 25.92
C ARG A 155 0.97 3.78 25.58
N LEU A 156 1.58 4.90 25.15
CA LEU A 156 2.99 5.00 24.75
C LEU A 156 3.85 5.65 25.83
N MET A 157 3.27 6.60 26.57
CA MET A 157 3.97 7.33 27.60
C MET A 157 3.00 7.74 28.71
N ASP A 158 3.50 7.65 29.94
CA ASP A 158 2.85 8.14 31.14
C ASP A 158 3.94 8.73 32.03
N ARG A 159 3.98 10.06 32.16
CA ARG A 159 5.01 10.78 32.91
C ARG A 159 4.41 11.83 33.81
N ARG A 160 4.86 11.84 35.05
CA ARG A 160 4.52 12.87 36.05
C ARG A 160 5.61 13.93 36.09
N PHE A 161 5.17 15.18 36.22
CA PHE A 161 6.05 16.33 36.33
C PHE A 161 5.41 17.38 37.26
N GLY A 162 5.76 17.32 38.53
CA GLY A 162 5.09 18.11 39.56
C GLY A 162 3.62 17.69 39.70
N ASP A 163 2.71 18.67 39.65
CA ASP A 163 1.28 18.46 39.69
C ASP A 163 0.66 18.04 38.32
N TRP A 164 1.51 17.88 37.32
CA TRP A 164 1.09 17.54 35.97
C TRP A 164 1.42 16.10 35.62
N ARG A 165 0.48 15.45 34.94
CA ARG A 165 0.67 14.15 34.32
C ARG A 165 0.53 14.29 32.80
N ILE A 166 1.53 13.84 32.06
CA ILE A 166 1.57 13.88 30.60
C ILE A 166 1.38 12.46 30.08
N LEU A 167 0.32 12.26 29.33
CA LEU A 167 -0.03 11.01 28.70
C LEU A 167 0.17 11.10 27.19
N ALA A 168 0.63 10.04 26.57
CA ALA A 168 0.66 9.91 25.12
C ALA A 168 0.05 8.56 24.74
N ASP A 169 -0.99 8.61 23.93
CA ASP A 169 -1.71 7.43 23.48
C ASP A 169 -1.76 7.39 21.95
N GLU A 170 -1.68 6.20 21.35
CA GLU A 170 -2.05 6.04 19.96
C GLU A 170 -3.51 6.46 19.78
N TYR A 171 -3.78 7.25 18.77
CA TYR A 171 -5.08 7.88 18.59
C TYR A 171 -5.62 7.64 17.19
N ASP A 172 -6.90 7.30 17.12
CA ASP A 172 -7.60 7.09 15.86
C ASP A 172 -7.95 8.43 15.21
N HIS A 173 -6.95 9.01 14.55
CA HIS A 173 -7.03 10.25 13.81
C HIS A 173 -6.44 10.06 12.41
N GLU A 174 -6.75 10.96 11.50
CA GLU A 174 -6.17 10.94 10.15
C GLU A 174 -4.68 11.31 10.21
N ASN A 175 -3.85 10.52 9.55
CA ASN A 175 -2.51 10.93 9.17
C ASN A 175 -2.61 11.80 7.92
N TRP A 176 -1.81 12.83 7.84
CA TRP A 176 -1.68 13.62 6.66
C TRP A 176 -0.50 13.11 5.83
N LEU A 177 -0.79 12.50 4.68
CA LEU A 177 0.19 12.14 3.66
C LEU A 177 -0.19 12.85 2.39
N ASP A 178 0.80 13.44 1.74
CA ASP A 178 0.63 13.93 0.38
C ASP A 178 0.60 12.71 -0.56
N GLU A 179 -0.57 12.45 -1.14
CA GLU A 179 -0.77 11.29 -2.04
C GLU A 179 0.06 11.41 -3.31
N ASP A 180 0.46 12.61 -3.69
CA ASP A 180 1.29 12.89 -4.85
C ASP A 180 2.79 12.84 -4.51
N ASP A 181 3.19 12.82 -3.24
CA ASP A 181 4.58 12.69 -2.81
C ASP A 181 5.03 11.21 -2.77
N ALA A 182 5.50 10.75 -3.92
CA ALA A 182 6.00 9.38 -4.08
C ALA A 182 7.16 9.03 -3.13
N GLU A 183 8.04 9.98 -2.78
CA GLU A 183 9.14 9.75 -1.85
C GLU A 183 8.63 9.53 -0.43
N GLN A 184 7.65 10.31 -0.01
CA GLN A 184 7.03 10.17 1.30
C GLN A 184 6.29 8.84 1.42
N LEU A 185 5.50 8.47 0.41
CA LEU A 185 4.82 7.17 0.36
C LEU A 185 5.82 6.01 0.43
N ASP A 186 6.90 6.06 -0.35
CA ASP A 186 7.94 5.04 -0.34
C ASP A 186 8.66 4.93 1.00
N ALA A 187 8.92 6.05 1.67
CA ALA A 187 9.54 6.07 3.00
C ALA A 187 8.63 5.42 4.05
N VAL A 188 7.32 5.67 4.01
CA VAL A 188 6.35 5.05 4.91
C VAL A 188 6.22 3.55 4.63
N LEU A 189 6.15 3.13 3.36
CA LEU A 189 6.12 1.73 2.96
C LEU A 189 7.34 0.97 3.47
N GLU A 190 8.55 1.51 3.25
CA GLU A 190 9.80 0.93 3.75
C GLU A 190 9.79 0.82 5.27
N ALA A 191 9.42 1.91 5.97
CA ALA A 191 9.38 1.94 7.42
C ALA A 191 8.40 0.90 8.00
N VAL A 192 7.20 0.79 7.43
CA VAL A 192 6.16 -0.11 7.94
C VAL A 192 6.41 -1.56 7.53
N LEU A 193 6.61 -1.82 6.24
CA LEU A 193 6.67 -3.19 5.72
C LEU A 193 8.00 -3.88 6.00
N VAL A 194 9.11 -3.15 5.94
CA VAL A 194 10.46 -3.71 6.12
C VAL A 194 10.93 -3.59 7.57
N ARG A 195 10.73 -2.42 8.19
CA ARG A 195 11.28 -2.10 9.51
C ARG A 195 10.28 -2.23 10.65
N GLY A 196 9.02 -2.57 10.36
CA GLY A 196 7.97 -2.80 11.34
C GLY A 196 7.53 -1.54 12.11
N ALA A 197 7.70 -0.36 11.51
CA ALA A 197 7.27 0.88 12.12
C ALA A 197 5.74 0.97 12.22
N ARG A 198 5.27 1.81 13.16
CA ARG A 198 3.88 2.22 13.27
C ARG A 198 3.76 3.66 12.75
N PHE A 199 2.69 3.90 12.01
CA PHE A 199 2.36 5.21 11.44
C PHE A 199 0.97 5.65 11.91
N CYS A 200 0.76 5.62 13.23
CA CYS A 200 -0.49 5.97 13.87
C CYS A 200 -0.32 7.27 14.65
N PRO A 201 -1.24 8.25 14.52
CA PRO A 201 -1.20 9.49 15.26
C PRO A 201 -1.13 9.28 16.77
N VAL A 202 -0.59 10.27 17.47
CA VAL A 202 -0.42 10.24 18.93
C VAL A 202 -1.16 11.41 19.56
N LEU A 203 -2.10 11.12 20.46
CA LEU A 203 -2.76 12.10 21.31
C LEU A 203 -1.89 12.36 22.54
N LEU A 204 -1.46 13.61 22.72
CA LEU A 204 -0.87 14.08 23.96
C LEU A 204 -1.96 14.67 24.83
N THR A 205 -2.04 14.25 26.09
CA THR A 205 -2.98 14.76 27.06
C THR A 205 -2.24 15.23 28.30
N VAL A 206 -2.53 16.43 28.78
CA VAL A 206 -2.02 16.99 30.03
C VAL A 206 -3.14 17.03 31.06
N VAL A 207 -2.91 16.35 32.17
CA VAL A 207 -3.86 16.25 33.30
C VAL A 207 -3.28 16.95 34.52
N ASN A 208 -4.10 17.70 35.23
CA ASN A 208 -3.75 18.18 36.57
C ASN A 208 -4.10 17.09 37.60
N GLU A 209 -3.08 16.51 38.24
CA GLU A 209 -3.31 15.41 39.20
C GLU A 209 -4.08 15.81 40.45
N ARG A 210 -4.09 17.11 40.84
CA ARG A 210 -4.86 17.59 42.01
C ARG A 210 -6.34 17.72 41.73
N GLU A 211 -6.67 18.04 40.45
CA GLU A 211 -8.05 18.31 40.04
C GLU A 211 -8.64 17.11 39.28
N GLU A 212 -7.83 16.10 38.99
CA GLU A 212 -8.18 14.93 38.14
C GLU A 212 -8.81 15.32 36.79
N ASP A 213 -8.42 16.48 36.25
CA ASP A 213 -9.03 17.09 35.07
C ASP A 213 -8.04 17.22 33.91
N ILE A 214 -8.54 17.01 32.69
CA ILE A 214 -7.77 17.22 31.44
C ILE A 214 -7.74 18.72 31.19
N LYS A 215 -6.54 19.29 31.19
CA LYS A 215 -6.34 20.73 30.98
C LYS A 215 -6.01 21.08 29.52
N ALA A 216 -5.35 20.20 28.79
CA ALA A 216 -5.08 20.41 27.39
C ALA A 216 -4.80 19.08 26.66
N ALA A 217 -5.01 19.08 25.34
CA ALA A 217 -4.69 17.95 24.49
C ALA A 217 -4.22 18.43 23.11
N GLY A 218 -3.33 17.68 22.49
CA GLY A 218 -2.84 17.93 21.13
C GLY A 218 -2.53 16.64 20.40
N VAL A 219 -2.66 16.65 19.10
CA VAL A 219 -2.39 15.47 18.25
C VAL A 219 -1.09 15.66 17.49
N ILE A 220 -0.25 14.65 17.50
CA ILE A 220 0.95 14.55 16.65
C ILE A 220 0.59 13.61 15.51
N THR A 221 0.61 14.13 14.29
CA THR A 221 0.41 13.37 13.05
C THR A 221 1.77 13.05 12.39
N ASP A 222 1.76 12.19 11.38
CA ASP A 222 2.89 11.91 10.49
C ASP A 222 4.15 11.36 11.19
N VAL A 223 3.93 10.65 12.27
CA VAL A 223 5.00 10.11 13.11
C VAL A 223 5.25 8.64 12.84
N LEU A 224 6.43 8.34 12.30
CA LEU A 224 6.96 6.99 12.23
C LEU A 224 7.59 6.60 13.58
N ARG A 225 7.09 5.53 14.18
CA ARG A 225 7.60 4.98 15.44
C ARG A 225 8.12 3.57 15.21
N PHE A 226 9.40 3.36 15.41
CA PHE A 226 10.02 2.05 15.26
C PHE A 226 9.94 1.26 16.58
N PRO A 227 9.92 -0.08 16.51
CA PRO A 227 9.94 -0.92 17.70
C PRO A 227 11.11 -0.57 18.62
N GLY A 228 10.83 -0.28 19.90
CA GLY A 228 11.83 0.10 20.89
C GLY A 228 12.30 1.55 20.87
N ASP A 229 11.75 2.39 20.01
CA ASP A 229 12.09 3.82 19.98
C ASP A 229 11.70 4.52 21.29
N PRO A 230 12.65 5.26 21.91
CA PRO A 230 12.32 6.08 23.08
C PRO A 230 11.45 7.28 22.66
N ALA A 231 10.60 7.77 23.55
CA ALA A 231 9.68 8.88 23.30
C ALA A 231 10.35 10.13 22.69
N ARG A 232 11.60 10.41 23.04
CA ARG A 232 12.36 11.55 22.52
C ARG A 232 12.57 11.54 20.99
N ARG A 233 12.37 10.41 20.30
CA ARG A 233 12.55 10.28 18.85
C ARG A 233 11.30 10.67 18.07
N TRP A 234 10.12 10.39 18.62
CA TRP A 234 8.85 10.62 17.94
C TRP A 234 8.00 11.74 18.58
N LEU A 235 8.33 12.13 19.83
CA LEU A 235 7.60 13.19 20.53
C LEU A 235 8.02 14.56 19.97
N ASP A 236 7.10 15.23 19.28
CA ASP A 236 7.32 16.59 18.82
C ASP A 236 7.35 17.56 20.02
N ARG A 237 8.52 18.18 20.23
CA ARG A 237 8.74 19.14 21.33
C ARG A 237 7.96 20.42 21.16
N ARG A 238 7.55 20.76 19.92
CA ARG A 238 6.74 21.96 19.66
C ARG A 238 5.33 21.69 20.15
N VAL A 239 4.71 20.60 19.70
CA VAL A 239 3.36 20.21 20.16
C VAL A 239 3.32 20.04 21.67
N LEU A 240 4.33 19.39 22.28
CA LEU A 240 4.41 19.26 23.73
C LEU A 240 4.45 20.62 24.45
N ARG A 241 5.22 21.61 23.92
CA ARG A 241 5.28 22.96 24.52
C ARG A 241 3.98 23.71 24.37
N GLU A 242 3.32 23.61 23.23
CA GLU A 242 2.00 24.22 22.98
C GLU A 242 0.96 23.69 23.94
N VAL A 243 0.80 22.37 24.05
CA VAL A 243 -0.14 21.71 24.96
C VAL A 243 0.16 22.07 26.43
N MET A 244 1.43 22.09 26.85
CA MET A 244 1.82 22.50 28.20
C MET A 244 1.55 23.98 28.48
N SER A 245 1.69 24.85 27.47
CA SER A 245 1.38 26.28 27.60
C SER A 245 -0.12 26.50 27.78
N GLU A 246 -0.95 25.80 27.00
CA GLU A 246 -2.41 25.84 27.13
C GLU A 246 -2.85 25.34 28.51
N ALA A 247 -2.32 24.20 28.96
CA ALA A 247 -2.67 23.63 30.26
C ALA A 247 -2.38 24.60 31.41
N ARG A 248 -1.29 25.38 31.32
CA ARG A 248 -0.93 26.39 32.35
C ARG A 248 -1.77 27.65 32.27
N ALA A 249 -2.32 27.98 31.11
CA ALA A 249 -3.16 29.16 30.92
C ALA A 249 -4.61 28.93 31.37
N MET A 250 -5.03 27.67 31.55
CA MET A 250 -6.37 27.36 32.06
C MET A 250 -6.45 27.67 33.56
N PRO A 251 -7.41 28.51 34.00
CA PRO A 251 -7.60 28.78 35.41
C PRO A 251 -7.99 27.50 36.17
N ALA A 252 -7.54 27.40 37.43
CA ALA A 252 -8.06 26.40 38.36
C ALA A 252 -9.56 26.64 38.52
N GLN A 253 -10.36 25.62 38.29
CA GLN A 253 -11.81 25.67 38.58
C GLN A 253 -12.09 25.43 40.03
#